data_0465b654c9b241c3355498e38d75cbb0
#
_entry.id   0465b654c9b241c3355498e38d75cbb0
#
_cell.length_a   1.000
_cell.length_b   1.000
_cell.length_c   1.000
_cell.angle_alpha   90.00
_cell.angle_beta   90.00
_cell.angle_gamma   90.00
#
_symmetry.space_group_name_H-M   'P 1'
#
loop_
_entity.id
_entity.type
_entity.pdbx_description
1 polymer ?
#
loop_
_entity_poly.entity_id
_entity_poly.type
_entity_poly.pdbx_seq_one_letter_code
_entity_poly.pdbx_strand_id
1 'polypeptide(L)'
;MFLVRRIFKVKKGTARQAADIITQIGKMYEQAGLRTSSRVYISGSTVPGPSDTVYMDWIEESLKSAYRKDNPTPAKEDELFGILEDQYQEETSVEFYEIYSV
;
A
#
# COMPACT_ATOMS: atom_id res chain seq x y z
N MET A 1 -12.94 14.01 2.10
CA MET A 1 -12.31 12.99 1.25
C MET A 1 -10.82 13.03 1.47
N PHE A 2 -10.20 11.89 1.64
CA PHE A 2 -8.79 11.79 2.01
C PHE A 2 -8.04 10.85 1.06
N LEU A 3 -6.81 11.22 0.74
CA LEU A 3 -5.87 10.33 0.09
C LEU A 3 -5.05 9.62 1.17
N VAL A 4 -5.03 8.31 1.13
CA VAL A 4 -4.19 7.49 2.01
C VAL A 4 -3.06 6.92 1.18
N ARG A 5 -1.82 7.15 1.57
CA ARG A 5 -0.65 6.66 0.87
C ARG A 5 0.20 5.81 1.80
N ARG A 6 0.37 4.55 1.46
CA ARG A 6 1.31 3.67 2.15
C ARG A 6 2.63 3.65 1.40
N ILE A 7 3.72 3.70 2.15
CA ILE A 7 5.07 3.72 1.63
C ILE A 7 5.79 2.49 2.16
N PHE A 8 6.39 1.71 1.25
CA PHE A 8 7.13 0.50 1.61
C PHE A 8 8.56 0.66 1.15
N LYS A 9 9.49 0.70 2.11
CA LYS A 9 10.90 0.57 1.81
C LYS A 9 11.25 -0.90 1.73
N VAL A 10 11.88 -1.31 0.65
CA VAL A 10 12.13 -2.72 0.38
C VAL A 10 13.61 -2.98 0.17
N LYS A 11 14.01 -4.25 0.25
CA LYS A 11 15.38 -4.67 0.04
C LYS A 11 15.84 -4.28 -1.36
N LYS A 12 17.11 -3.95 -1.47
CA LYS A 12 17.72 -3.51 -2.72
C LYS A 12 17.39 -4.46 -3.87
N GLY A 13 16.89 -3.89 -4.96
CA GLY A 13 16.61 -4.64 -6.18
C GLY A 13 15.30 -5.44 -6.17
N THR A 14 14.47 -5.33 -5.11
CA THR A 14 13.25 -6.12 -4.99
C THR A 14 11.96 -5.33 -5.20
N ALA A 15 12.05 -4.07 -5.64
CA ALA A 15 10.89 -3.19 -5.73
C ALA A 15 9.77 -3.76 -6.62
N ARG A 16 10.10 -4.35 -7.76
CA ARG A 16 9.08 -4.87 -8.67
C ARG A 16 8.38 -6.10 -8.11
N GLN A 17 9.12 -7.01 -7.50
CA GLN A 17 8.55 -8.18 -6.84
C GLN A 17 7.65 -7.77 -5.67
N ALA A 18 8.10 -6.80 -4.86
CA ALA A 18 7.28 -6.25 -3.79
C ALA A 18 6.02 -5.56 -4.33
N ALA A 19 6.15 -4.81 -5.44
CA ALA A 19 5.03 -4.14 -6.07
C ALA A 19 3.95 -5.14 -6.54
N ASP A 20 4.36 -6.31 -7.03
CA ASP A 20 3.41 -7.37 -7.42
C ASP A 20 2.60 -7.85 -6.23
N ILE A 21 3.25 -8.09 -5.09
CA ILE A 21 2.57 -8.51 -3.85
C ILE A 21 1.63 -7.40 -3.36
N ILE A 22 2.12 -6.16 -3.32
CA ILE A 22 1.33 -5.01 -2.87
C ILE A 22 0.10 -4.79 -3.77
N THR A 23 0.25 -4.99 -5.08
CA THR A 23 -0.86 -4.91 -6.02
C THR A 23 -1.92 -5.97 -5.71
N GLN A 24 -1.51 -7.19 -5.40
CA GLN A 24 -2.44 -8.25 -5.02
C GLN A 24 -3.19 -7.89 -3.72
N ILE A 25 -2.50 -7.32 -2.75
CA ILE A 25 -3.14 -6.85 -1.51
C ILE A 25 -4.20 -5.79 -1.82
N GLY A 26 -3.86 -4.80 -2.65
CA GLY A 26 -4.80 -3.76 -3.05
C GLY A 26 -6.05 -4.32 -3.73
N LYS A 27 -5.87 -5.28 -4.63
CA LYS A 27 -6.99 -5.93 -5.33
C LYS A 27 -7.88 -6.73 -4.38
N MET A 28 -7.31 -7.35 -3.37
CA MET A 28 -8.09 -8.06 -2.35
C MET A 28 -9.03 -7.11 -1.60
N TYR A 29 -8.55 -5.94 -1.23
CA TYR A 29 -9.38 -4.92 -0.59
C TYR A 29 -10.49 -4.41 -1.51
N GLU A 30 -10.18 -4.20 -2.78
CA GLU A 30 -11.16 -3.76 -3.78
C GLU A 30 -12.26 -4.82 -3.98
N GLN A 31 -11.87 -6.08 -4.15
CA GLN A 31 -12.79 -7.19 -4.37
C GLN A 31 -13.68 -7.46 -3.16
N ALA A 32 -13.17 -7.21 -1.96
CA ALA A 32 -13.95 -7.34 -0.75
C ALA A 32 -14.87 -6.12 -0.49
N GLY A 33 -14.82 -5.11 -1.35
CA GLY A 33 -15.62 -3.90 -1.21
C GLY A 33 -15.17 -2.99 -0.07
N LEU A 34 -13.93 -3.15 0.39
CA LEU A 34 -13.40 -2.41 1.54
C LEU A 34 -12.65 -1.14 1.17
N ARG A 35 -12.27 -1.01 -0.09
CA ARG A 35 -11.57 0.17 -0.62
C ARG A 35 -12.00 0.47 -2.04
N THR A 36 -11.85 1.74 -2.43
CA THR A 36 -11.90 2.12 -3.83
C THR A 36 -10.62 1.66 -4.53
N SER A 37 -10.50 1.92 -5.84
CA SER A 37 -9.34 1.51 -6.62
C SER A 37 -8.04 2.05 -6.01
N SER A 38 -7.08 1.17 -5.82
CA SER A 38 -5.75 1.55 -5.37
C SER A 38 -4.80 1.66 -6.55
N ARG A 39 -3.77 2.49 -6.40
CA ARG A 39 -2.67 2.60 -7.37
C ARG A 39 -1.39 2.16 -6.69
N VAL A 40 -0.55 1.46 -7.44
CA VAL A 40 0.78 1.05 -6.98
C VAL A 40 1.82 1.63 -7.92
N TYR A 41 2.85 2.23 -7.37
CA TYR A 41 3.91 2.86 -8.15
C TYR A 41 5.25 2.77 -7.44
N ILE A 42 6.32 2.97 -8.20
CA ILE A 42 7.70 2.77 -7.75
C ILE A 42 8.49 4.03 -8.03
N SER A 43 9.42 4.37 -7.15
CA SER A 43 10.39 5.44 -7.39
C SER A 43 11.83 4.90 -7.30
N GLY A 44 12.77 5.69 -7.79
CA GLY A 44 14.20 5.40 -7.63
C GLY A 44 14.78 4.35 -8.57
N SER A 45 14.03 3.91 -9.57
CA SER A 45 14.50 2.99 -10.59
C SER A 45 14.71 3.75 -11.91
N THR A 46 13.70 3.76 -12.78
CA THR A 46 13.74 4.51 -14.03
C THR A 46 13.31 5.96 -13.84
N VAL A 47 12.72 6.29 -12.71
CA VAL A 47 12.28 7.65 -12.37
C VAL A 47 13.02 8.16 -11.14
N PRO A 48 13.32 9.48 -11.06
CA PRO A 48 13.97 10.05 -9.88
C PRO A 48 13.10 9.91 -8.64
N GLY A 49 13.75 9.78 -7.49
CA GLY A 49 13.08 9.68 -6.19
C GLY A 49 13.79 8.70 -5.27
N PRO A 50 13.24 8.44 -4.08
CA PRO A 50 13.79 7.47 -3.15
C PRO A 50 13.96 6.09 -3.79
N SER A 51 15.14 5.49 -3.62
CA SER A 51 15.44 4.17 -4.18
C SER A 51 14.73 3.07 -3.39
N ASP A 52 14.49 1.93 -4.06
CA ASP A 52 13.93 0.73 -3.46
C ASP A 52 12.66 1.02 -2.62
N THR A 53 11.76 1.81 -3.21
CA THR A 53 10.55 2.25 -2.54
C THR A 53 9.33 1.98 -3.41
N VAL A 54 8.29 1.40 -2.80
CA VAL A 54 7.00 1.11 -3.44
C VAL A 54 5.91 1.85 -2.68
N TYR A 55 4.95 2.37 -3.42
CA TYR A 55 3.84 3.14 -2.87
C TYR A 55 2.53 2.49 -3.27
N MET A 56 1.55 2.60 -2.38
CA MET A 56 0.15 2.27 -2.70
C MET A 56 -0.73 3.38 -2.15
N ASP A 57 -1.62 3.93 -2.98
CA ASP A 57 -2.58 4.92 -2.51
C ASP A 57 -4.01 4.58 -2.91
N TRP A 58 -4.95 5.12 -2.16
CA TRP A 58 -6.38 5.02 -2.43
C TRP A 58 -7.11 6.19 -1.77
N ILE A 59 -8.38 6.34 -2.11
CA ILE A 59 -9.22 7.42 -1.60
C ILE A 59 -10.16 6.86 -0.52
N GLU A 60 -10.29 7.58 0.58
CA GLU A 60 -11.23 7.27 1.66
C GLU A 60 -12.15 8.47 1.92
N GLU A 61 -13.40 8.21 2.23
CA GLU A 61 -14.32 9.30 2.61
C GLU A 61 -14.06 9.80 4.03
N SER A 62 -13.61 8.92 4.91
CA SER A 62 -13.26 9.24 6.29
C SER A 62 -11.96 8.58 6.68
N LEU A 63 -11.27 9.15 7.67
CA LEU A 63 -10.02 8.58 8.15
C LEU A 63 -10.30 7.30 8.95
N LYS A 64 -9.76 6.20 8.46
CA LYS A 64 -9.81 4.89 9.11
C LYS A 64 -8.42 4.30 9.18
N SER A 65 -8.10 3.65 10.28
CA SER A 65 -6.83 2.96 10.43
C SER A 65 -7.05 1.45 10.35
N ALA A 66 -6.23 0.76 9.56
CA ALA A 66 -6.27 -0.70 9.47
C ALA A 66 -5.91 -1.38 10.80
N TYR A 67 -5.32 -0.64 11.72
CA TYR A 67 -4.95 -1.15 13.05
C TYR A 67 -6.09 -1.08 14.06
N ARG A 68 -7.21 -0.44 13.71
CA ARG A 68 -8.39 -0.40 14.58
C ARG A 68 -9.16 -1.70 14.46
N LYS A 69 -9.64 -2.19 15.59
CA LYS A 69 -10.37 -3.48 15.65
C LYS A 69 -11.65 -3.51 14.84
N ASP A 70 -12.27 -2.36 14.62
CA ASP A 70 -13.52 -2.23 13.90
C ASP A 70 -13.35 -2.06 12.39
N ASN A 71 -12.11 -1.97 11.90
CA ASN A 71 -11.85 -1.91 10.48
C ASN A 71 -11.76 -3.32 9.89
N PRO A 72 -12.62 -3.65 8.93
CA PRO A 72 -12.55 -4.98 8.32
C PRO A 72 -11.33 -5.12 7.41
N THR A 73 -10.79 -6.34 7.35
CA THR A 73 -9.69 -6.70 6.45
C THR A 73 -10.07 -7.95 5.66
N PRO A 74 -9.50 -8.11 4.44
CA PRO A 74 -9.74 -9.32 3.64
C PRO A 74 -9.18 -10.58 4.31
N ALA A 75 -9.82 -11.71 4.10
CA ALA A 75 -9.49 -12.97 4.77
C ALA A 75 -8.07 -13.48 4.50
N LYS A 76 -7.49 -13.17 3.32
CA LYS A 76 -6.16 -13.64 2.93
C LYS A 76 -5.07 -12.59 3.04
N GLU A 77 -5.37 -11.46 3.67
CA GLU A 77 -4.42 -10.37 3.83
C GLU A 77 -3.13 -10.82 4.53
N ASP A 78 -3.26 -11.58 5.62
CA ASP A 78 -2.13 -12.00 6.44
C ASP A 78 -1.12 -12.83 5.65
N GLU A 79 -1.58 -13.66 4.73
CA GLU A 79 -0.70 -14.49 3.89
C GLU A 79 0.19 -13.62 3.00
N LEU A 80 -0.39 -12.64 2.31
CA LEU A 80 0.36 -11.74 1.43
C LEU A 80 1.26 -10.79 2.21
N PHE A 81 0.78 -10.24 3.32
CA PHE A 81 1.61 -9.39 4.17
C PHE A 81 2.77 -10.19 4.78
N GLY A 82 2.54 -11.45 5.13
CA GLY A 82 3.60 -12.33 5.61
C GLY A 82 4.72 -12.49 4.60
N ILE A 83 4.39 -12.71 3.33
CA ILE A 83 5.38 -12.81 2.25
C ILE A 83 6.12 -11.48 2.08
N LEU A 84 5.38 -10.38 2.06
CA LEU A 84 5.94 -9.04 1.89
C LEU A 84 6.95 -8.72 3.00
N GLU A 85 6.55 -8.91 4.25
CA GLU A 85 7.38 -8.61 5.41
C GLU A 85 8.61 -9.51 5.51
N ASP A 86 8.44 -10.79 5.22
CA ASP A 86 9.51 -11.77 5.32
C ASP A 86 10.57 -11.60 4.22
N GLN A 87 10.14 -11.38 2.99
CA GLN A 87 11.04 -11.41 1.83
C GLN A 87 11.49 -10.06 1.32
N TYR A 88 10.71 -9.00 1.49
CA TYR A 88 10.96 -7.74 0.81
C TYR A 88 10.97 -6.50 1.69
N GLN A 89 10.05 -6.38 2.63
CA GLN A 89 9.85 -5.13 3.36
C GLN A 89 10.92 -4.89 4.42
N GLU A 90 11.48 -3.68 4.42
CA GLU A 90 12.38 -3.21 5.48
C GLU A 90 11.66 -2.25 6.42
N GLU A 91 10.93 -1.28 5.86
CA GLU A 91 10.16 -0.30 6.62
C GLU A 91 8.84 -0.02 5.93
N THR A 92 7.84 0.37 6.69
CA THR A 92 6.58 0.85 6.14
C THR A 92 6.11 2.06 6.92
N SER A 93 5.46 2.96 6.22
CA SER A 93 4.83 4.15 6.81
C SER A 93 3.54 4.45 6.08
N VAL A 94 2.71 5.30 6.66
CA VAL A 94 1.46 5.74 6.05
C VAL A 94 1.33 7.25 6.18
N GLU A 95 0.85 7.88 5.12
CA GLU A 95 0.57 9.31 5.08
C GLU A 95 -0.90 9.51 4.75
N PHE A 96 -1.50 10.50 5.37
CA PHE A 96 -2.90 10.87 5.14
C PHE A 96 -2.93 12.30 4.66
N TYR A 97 -3.66 12.55 3.58
CA TYR A 97 -3.80 13.88 3.00
C TYR A 97 -5.28 14.20 2.87
N GLU A 98 -5.68 15.38 3.31
CA GLU A 98 -7.00 15.90 2.99
C GLU A 98 -6.99 16.38 1.54
N ILE A 99 -7.93 15.89 0.74
CA ILE A 99 -8.04 16.36 -0.64
C ILE A 99 -8.71 17.73 -0.62
N TYR A 100 -7.95 18.75 -0.93
CA TYR A 100 -8.40 20.13 -0.91
C TYR A 100 -9.15 20.50 -2.18
N SER A 101 -8.63 20.06 -3.32
CA SER A 101 -9.20 20.37 -4.63
C SER A 101 -8.88 19.24 -5.60
N VAL A 102 -9.80 18.97 -6.50
CA VAL A 102 -9.64 17.91 -7.50
C VAL A 102 -9.51 18.52 -8.89
#